data_54db8bb6d3f32d413cdc2ceae203351b
#
_entry.id   54db8bb6d3f32d413cdc2ceae203351b
#
_cell.length_a   1.000
_cell.length_b   1.000
_cell.length_c   1.000
_cell.angle_alpha   90.00
_cell.angle_beta   90.00
_cell.angle_gamma   90.00
#
_symmetry.space_group_name_H-M   'P 1'
#
loop_
_entity.id
_entity.type
_entity.pdbx_description
1 polymer ?
#
loop_
_entity_poly.entity_id
_entity_poly.type
_entity_poly.pdbx_seq_one_letter_code
_entity_poly.pdbx_strand_id
1 'polypeptide(L)'
;MSKLVGGLARVAVAAAITLTSAGCGMSVLRHTPSILDKDELIVAVKPDQPGLGLRTKQGTFEGFDVDVATYVAGHLGKKVSFVATTSEGREAKLNSGEADMVVATYSISPPRKMQVTFAGPYYVSQQDILVRNGTTNIGNVRDLAGRKLCEAQGSISTSRIIEGRGVAAVLVPARTYSECVDLLRSGAVDAVSTGDLILAGFAARDKGAYTIVHAPFTEERYGVALRHGDVAGCEAVNRAITAMYQSGTAPKLLRKHFGATGLSISTSVPQFEGCA
;
A
#
# COMPACT_ATOMS: atom_id res chain seq x y z
N MET A 1 33.04 -97.88 -20.59
CA MET A 1 34.46 -97.53 -20.71
C MET A 1 34.54 -96.04 -21.01
N SER A 2 35.17 -95.30 -20.08
CA SER A 2 36.07 -94.19 -20.35
C SER A 2 35.43 -92.89 -20.90
N LYS A 3 35.67 -91.67 -20.45
CA LYS A 3 36.60 -91.05 -19.51
C LYS A 3 35.99 -89.66 -19.14
N LEU A 4 36.10 -89.26 -17.88
CA LEU A 4 35.96 -87.91 -17.47
C LEU A 4 37.01 -86.99 -18.05
N VAL A 5 36.64 -85.78 -18.46
CA VAL A 5 37.56 -84.63 -18.45
C VAL A 5 36.82 -83.42 -17.87
N GLY A 6 37.34 -82.94 -16.75
CA GLY A 6 36.80 -81.73 -16.07
C GLY A 6 37.28 -80.46 -16.74
N GLY A 7 36.42 -79.44 -16.69
CA GLY A 7 36.74 -78.08 -17.07
C GLY A 7 36.40 -77.14 -15.95
N LEU A 8 37.42 -76.57 -15.27
CA LEU A 8 37.28 -75.54 -14.26
C LEU A 8 36.80 -74.25 -14.92
N ALA A 9 35.61 -73.86 -14.62
CA ALA A 9 35.12 -72.49 -14.93
C ALA A 9 35.61 -71.52 -13.85
N ARG A 10 36.48 -70.57 -14.25
CA ARG A 10 36.89 -69.44 -13.40
C ARG A 10 35.78 -68.42 -13.42
N VAL A 11 35.16 -68.19 -12.27
CA VAL A 11 34.21 -67.11 -12.05
C VAL A 11 35.02 -65.83 -11.76
N ALA A 12 35.00 -64.89 -12.70
CA ALA A 12 35.54 -63.57 -12.50
C ALA A 12 34.45 -62.71 -11.85
N VAL A 13 34.62 -62.36 -10.58
CA VAL A 13 33.77 -61.41 -9.87
C VAL A 13 34.20 -60.00 -10.25
N ALA A 14 33.42 -59.34 -11.13
CA ALA A 14 33.57 -57.91 -11.43
C ALA A 14 32.92 -57.12 -10.31
N ALA A 15 33.71 -56.48 -9.46
CA ALA A 15 33.24 -55.52 -8.46
C ALA A 15 32.86 -54.19 -9.18
N ALA A 16 31.58 -53.95 -9.34
CA ALA A 16 31.07 -52.68 -9.83
C ALA A 16 31.12 -51.64 -8.69
N ILE A 17 32.08 -50.72 -8.73
CA ILE A 17 32.17 -49.59 -7.84
C ILE A 17 31.13 -48.54 -8.30
N THR A 18 29.99 -48.49 -7.66
CA THR A 18 29.01 -47.40 -7.86
C THR A 18 29.51 -46.12 -7.15
N LEU A 19 30.07 -45.20 -7.94
CA LEU A 19 30.29 -43.82 -7.45
C LEU A 19 28.92 -43.15 -7.24
N THR A 20 28.49 -43.08 -6.00
CA THR A 20 27.41 -42.17 -5.59
C THR A 20 27.96 -40.77 -5.62
N SER A 21 27.69 -40.03 -6.68
CA SER A 21 27.87 -38.57 -6.73
C SER A 21 26.92 -37.96 -5.72
N ALA A 22 27.45 -37.58 -4.54
CA ALA A 22 26.76 -36.69 -3.63
C ALA A 22 26.58 -35.33 -4.34
N GLY A 23 25.46 -35.16 -5.01
CA GLY A 23 25.01 -33.87 -5.52
C GLY A 23 24.77 -32.97 -4.31
N CYS A 24 25.72 -32.10 -3.99
CA CYS A 24 25.46 -30.95 -3.16
C CYS A 24 24.34 -30.16 -3.84
N GLY A 25 23.12 -30.31 -3.34
CA GLY A 25 21.99 -29.47 -3.70
C GLY A 25 22.35 -28.03 -3.36
N MET A 26 22.90 -27.30 -4.33
CA MET A 26 22.94 -25.86 -4.25
C MET A 26 21.49 -25.40 -4.20
N SER A 27 20.99 -25.08 -3.01
CA SER A 27 19.77 -24.29 -2.86
C SER A 27 20.02 -22.99 -3.61
N VAL A 28 19.49 -22.91 -4.82
CA VAL A 28 19.42 -21.63 -5.54
C VAL A 28 18.54 -20.76 -4.65
N LEU A 29 19.18 -19.92 -3.84
CA LEU A 29 18.50 -18.84 -3.14
C LEU A 29 17.77 -18.05 -4.22
N ARG A 30 16.46 -18.24 -4.33
CA ARG A 30 15.63 -17.44 -5.24
C ARG A 30 15.78 -15.99 -4.79
N HIS A 31 16.64 -15.27 -5.51
CA HIS A 31 16.80 -13.84 -5.31
C HIS A 31 15.42 -13.19 -5.58
N THR A 32 14.80 -12.61 -4.55
CA THR A 32 13.61 -11.79 -4.72
C THR A 32 14.04 -10.53 -5.47
N PRO A 33 13.50 -10.25 -6.68
CA PRO A 33 13.88 -9.05 -7.41
C PRO A 33 13.64 -7.81 -6.55
N SER A 34 14.69 -7.03 -6.31
CA SER A 34 14.63 -5.82 -5.52
C SER A 34 14.40 -4.58 -6.41
N ILE A 35 13.74 -3.57 -5.87
CA ILE A 35 13.70 -2.24 -6.50
C ILE A 35 15.10 -1.66 -6.69
N LEU A 36 16.08 -2.13 -5.92
CA LEU A 36 17.47 -1.67 -6.01
C LEU A 36 18.15 -2.10 -7.32
N ASP A 37 17.68 -3.18 -7.94
CA ASP A 37 18.25 -3.73 -9.18
C ASP A 37 17.78 -2.98 -10.44
N LYS A 38 16.88 -1.99 -10.30
CA LYS A 38 16.26 -1.26 -11.42
C LYS A 38 16.85 0.15 -11.56
N ASP A 39 16.95 0.67 -12.77
CA ASP A 39 17.32 2.06 -13.06
C ASP A 39 16.12 3.01 -13.01
N GLU A 40 14.94 2.48 -13.28
CA GLU A 40 13.67 3.20 -13.25
C GLU A 40 12.64 2.41 -12.44
N LEU A 41 11.88 3.12 -11.61
CA LEU A 41 10.81 2.58 -10.77
C LEU A 41 9.44 2.96 -11.33
N ILE A 42 8.61 1.98 -11.57
CA ILE A 42 7.20 2.18 -11.91
C ILE A 42 6.41 2.20 -10.60
N VAL A 43 5.78 3.33 -10.28
CA VAL A 43 5.06 3.51 -9.01
C VAL A 43 3.56 3.60 -9.26
N ALA A 44 2.80 2.73 -8.59
CA ALA A 44 1.35 2.80 -8.63
C ALA A 44 0.83 3.82 -7.60
N VAL A 45 0.04 4.78 -8.09
CA VAL A 45 -0.57 5.87 -7.30
C VAL A 45 -2.07 5.94 -7.56
N LYS A 46 -2.81 6.61 -6.66
CA LYS A 46 -4.23 6.91 -6.91
C LYS A 46 -4.36 7.89 -8.07
N PRO A 47 -5.37 7.70 -8.96
CA PRO A 47 -5.63 8.67 -10.03
C PRO A 47 -6.67 9.73 -9.66
N ASP A 48 -7.36 9.61 -8.50
CA ASP A 48 -8.64 10.24 -8.22
C ASP A 48 -8.74 10.87 -6.81
N GLN A 49 -7.63 10.97 -6.07
CA GLN A 49 -7.59 11.55 -4.74
C GLN A 49 -6.93 12.93 -4.76
N PRO A 50 -7.70 14.04 -4.67
CA PRO A 50 -7.17 15.40 -4.70
C PRO A 50 -6.13 15.64 -3.58
N GLY A 51 -5.01 16.23 -3.93
CA GLY A 51 -3.90 16.51 -3.00
C GLY A 51 -3.00 15.32 -2.68
N LEU A 52 -3.40 14.08 -3.01
CA LEU A 52 -2.64 12.84 -2.74
C LEU A 52 -2.10 12.21 -4.01
N GLY A 53 -2.98 11.69 -4.85
CA GLY A 53 -2.69 11.18 -6.17
C GLY A 53 -3.84 11.54 -7.09
N LEU A 54 -3.60 12.45 -8.00
CA LEU A 54 -4.58 12.93 -8.94
C LEU A 54 -4.02 12.88 -10.36
N ARG A 55 -4.75 12.25 -11.28
CA ARG A 55 -4.39 12.27 -12.68
C ARG A 55 -4.89 13.58 -13.31
N THR A 56 -3.96 14.37 -13.85
CA THR A 56 -4.28 15.63 -14.50
C THR A 56 -4.96 15.41 -15.86
N LYS A 57 -5.53 16.47 -16.44
CA LYS A 57 -6.09 16.43 -17.79
C LYS A 57 -5.03 16.12 -18.87
N GLN A 58 -3.77 16.42 -18.61
CA GLN A 58 -2.62 16.11 -19.45
C GLN A 58 -2.15 14.65 -19.32
N GLY A 59 -2.73 13.86 -18.40
CA GLY A 59 -2.40 12.48 -18.17
C GLY A 59 -1.25 12.24 -17.17
N THR A 60 -0.63 13.30 -16.65
CA THR A 60 0.39 13.25 -15.59
C THR A 60 -0.25 13.03 -14.21
N PHE A 61 0.55 12.70 -13.22
CA PHE A 61 0.08 12.55 -11.84
C PHE A 61 0.66 13.66 -10.97
N GLU A 62 -0.12 14.11 -9.96
CA GLU A 62 0.27 15.10 -8.97
C GLU A 62 -0.29 14.77 -7.60
N GLY A 63 0.31 15.30 -6.52
CA GLY A 63 -0.13 15.14 -5.15
C GLY A 63 0.97 14.66 -4.21
N PHE A 64 0.64 14.54 -2.93
CA PHE A 64 1.59 14.20 -1.89
C PHE A 64 2.20 12.79 -2.08
N ASP A 65 1.38 11.79 -2.41
CA ASP A 65 1.85 10.42 -2.68
C ASP A 65 2.82 10.39 -3.88
N VAL A 66 2.54 11.20 -4.90
CA VAL A 66 3.40 11.36 -6.10
C VAL A 66 4.73 12.02 -5.72
N ASP A 67 4.68 13.09 -4.91
CA ASP A 67 5.87 13.79 -4.44
C ASP A 67 6.72 12.89 -3.53
N VAL A 68 6.11 12.08 -2.64
CA VAL A 68 6.80 11.08 -1.81
C VAL A 68 7.50 10.04 -2.68
N ALA A 69 6.81 9.47 -3.66
CA ALA A 69 7.39 8.48 -4.57
C ALA A 69 8.56 9.07 -5.38
N THR A 70 8.40 10.30 -5.86
CA THR A 70 9.46 11.03 -6.59
C THR A 70 10.68 11.28 -5.70
N TYR A 71 10.46 11.68 -4.45
CA TYR A 71 11.54 11.89 -3.49
C TYR A 71 12.29 10.58 -3.20
N VAL A 72 11.56 9.50 -2.94
CA VAL A 72 12.14 8.17 -2.68
C VAL A 72 12.97 7.71 -3.87
N ALA A 73 12.43 7.74 -5.09
CA ALA A 73 13.17 7.35 -6.29
C ALA A 73 14.42 8.20 -6.49
N GLY A 74 14.31 9.52 -6.35
CA GLY A 74 15.47 10.44 -6.45
C GLY A 74 16.54 10.19 -5.39
N HIS A 75 16.13 9.88 -4.14
CA HIS A 75 17.06 9.52 -3.06
C HIS A 75 17.81 8.21 -3.35
N LEU A 76 17.18 7.29 -4.06
CA LEU A 76 17.77 6.03 -4.51
C LEU A 76 18.57 6.17 -5.82
N GLY A 77 18.66 7.39 -6.42
CA GLY A 77 19.34 7.63 -7.69
C GLY A 77 18.61 7.02 -8.90
N LYS A 78 17.31 6.82 -8.83
CA LYS A 78 16.49 6.14 -9.84
C LYS A 78 15.53 7.10 -10.53
N LYS A 79 15.19 6.80 -11.79
CA LYS A 79 14.09 7.44 -12.50
C LYS A 79 12.76 6.92 -11.94
N VAL A 80 11.67 7.66 -12.15
CA VAL A 80 10.33 7.27 -11.72
C VAL A 80 9.31 7.54 -12.82
N SER A 81 8.41 6.57 -13.02
CA SER A 81 7.20 6.72 -13.81
C SER A 81 5.99 6.24 -13.01
N PHE A 82 4.79 6.64 -13.42
CA PHE A 82 3.58 6.44 -12.63
C PHE A 82 2.52 5.67 -13.40
N VAL A 83 1.83 4.76 -12.70
CA VAL A 83 0.65 4.05 -13.18
C VAL A 83 -0.51 4.21 -12.19
N ALA A 84 -1.74 4.21 -12.71
CA ALA A 84 -2.92 4.31 -11.86
C ALA A 84 -3.22 3.00 -11.13
N THR A 85 -3.70 3.10 -9.87
CA THR A 85 -4.28 1.97 -9.14
C THR A 85 -5.48 2.37 -8.30
N THR A 86 -6.43 1.44 -8.14
CA THR A 86 -7.50 1.54 -7.14
C THR A 86 -7.02 1.01 -5.78
N SER A 87 -7.85 1.07 -4.74
CA SER A 87 -7.51 0.44 -3.45
C SER A 87 -7.44 -1.08 -3.56
N GLU A 88 -8.30 -1.68 -4.37
CA GLU A 88 -8.34 -3.12 -4.62
C GLU A 88 -7.17 -3.61 -5.49
N GLY A 89 -6.73 -2.78 -6.46
CA GLY A 89 -5.71 -3.18 -7.43
C GLY A 89 -4.27 -3.10 -6.95
N ARG A 90 -3.99 -2.64 -5.72
CA ARG A 90 -2.62 -2.37 -5.25
C ARG A 90 -1.73 -3.61 -5.22
N GLU A 91 -2.20 -4.70 -4.61
CA GLU A 91 -1.48 -5.96 -4.52
C GLU A 91 -1.26 -6.59 -5.89
N ALA A 92 -2.29 -6.55 -6.74
CA ALA A 92 -2.21 -7.10 -8.10
C ALA A 92 -1.14 -6.40 -8.95
N LYS A 93 -1.01 -5.06 -8.85
CA LYS A 93 0.02 -4.29 -9.56
C LYS A 93 1.46 -4.69 -9.17
N LEU A 94 1.70 -4.95 -7.88
CA LEU A 94 3.00 -5.44 -7.41
C LEU A 94 3.26 -6.89 -7.85
N ASN A 95 2.26 -7.75 -7.69
CA ASN A 95 2.41 -9.18 -7.97
C ASN A 95 2.57 -9.47 -9.46
N SER A 96 1.91 -8.69 -10.33
CA SER A 96 2.06 -8.80 -11.80
C SER A 96 3.37 -8.18 -12.32
N GLY A 97 4.03 -7.33 -11.51
CA GLY A 97 5.20 -6.57 -11.96
C GLY A 97 4.85 -5.34 -12.79
N GLU A 98 3.56 -4.96 -12.88
CA GLU A 98 3.13 -3.69 -13.49
C GLU A 98 3.57 -2.47 -12.68
N ALA A 99 3.87 -2.66 -11.40
CA ALA A 99 4.48 -1.65 -10.54
C ALA A 99 5.57 -2.28 -9.67
N ASP A 100 6.57 -1.47 -9.33
CA ASP A 100 7.67 -1.82 -8.43
C ASP A 100 7.38 -1.38 -7.01
N MET A 101 6.66 -0.27 -6.87
CA MET A 101 6.19 0.28 -5.60
C MET A 101 4.72 0.72 -5.72
N VAL A 102 4.05 0.74 -4.58
CA VAL A 102 2.73 1.36 -4.43
C VAL A 102 2.81 2.44 -3.37
N VAL A 103 2.51 3.69 -3.76
CA VAL A 103 2.35 4.84 -2.86
C VAL A 103 0.95 5.40 -3.11
N ALA A 104 -0.04 4.89 -2.38
CA ALA A 104 -1.45 5.07 -2.72
C ALA A 104 -2.35 5.03 -1.47
N THR A 105 -2.04 5.88 -0.46
CA THR A 105 -2.75 5.91 0.83
C THR A 105 -2.95 4.49 1.39
N TYR A 106 -1.88 3.69 1.38
CA TYR A 106 -1.95 2.27 1.64
C TYR A 106 -1.65 1.98 3.11
N SER A 107 -2.71 1.86 3.92
CA SER A 107 -2.58 1.57 5.35
C SER A 107 -1.92 0.21 5.57
N ILE A 108 -0.84 0.20 6.35
CA ILE A 108 -0.17 -1.00 6.83
C ILE A 108 -1.14 -1.76 7.74
N SER A 109 -1.28 -3.06 7.52
CA SER A 109 -2.09 -3.94 8.37
C SER A 109 -1.55 -5.37 8.31
N PRO A 110 -1.77 -6.19 9.36
CA PRO A 110 -1.26 -7.57 9.38
C PRO A 110 -1.65 -8.40 8.17
N PRO A 111 -2.92 -8.41 7.69
CA PRO A 111 -3.27 -9.18 6.49
C PRO A 111 -2.52 -8.72 5.23
N ARG A 112 -2.29 -7.41 5.08
CA ARG A 112 -1.57 -6.85 3.93
C ARG A 112 -0.07 -7.14 3.98
N LYS A 113 0.54 -7.16 5.18
CA LYS A 113 1.95 -7.56 5.38
C LYS A 113 2.23 -8.99 4.96
N MET A 114 1.22 -9.86 4.93
CA MET A 114 1.34 -11.21 4.38
C MET A 114 1.41 -11.25 2.85
N GLN A 115 1.02 -10.18 2.17
CA GLN A 115 0.94 -10.10 0.71
C GLN A 115 2.05 -9.24 0.09
N VAL A 116 2.51 -8.23 0.82
CA VAL A 116 3.50 -7.25 0.37
C VAL A 116 4.43 -6.86 1.51
N THR A 117 5.62 -6.35 1.18
CA THR A 117 6.52 -5.74 2.17
C THR A 117 6.23 -4.24 2.25
N PHE A 118 6.12 -3.70 3.45
CA PHE A 118 5.88 -2.29 3.67
C PHE A 118 7.11 -1.58 4.22
N ALA A 119 7.48 -0.46 3.62
CA ALA A 119 8.35 0.54 4.20
C ALA A 119 7.54 1.69 4.83
N GLY A 120 8.07 2.35 5.83
CA GLY A 120 7.43 3.45 6.53
C GLY A 120 6.73 3.04 7.82
N PRO A 121 5.69 3.79 8.21
CA PRO A 121 4.83 4.65 7.38
C PRO A 121 5.50 5.96 6.92
N TYR A 122 5.06 6.49 5.76
CA TYR A 122 5.44 7.83 5.32
C TYR A 122 4.49 8.93 5.84
N TYR A 123 3.32 8.54 6.37
CA TYR A 123 2.37 9.42 7.03
C TYR A 123 1.49 8.62 7.99
N VAL A 124 1.12 9.22 9.11
CA VAL A 124 0.13 8.68 10.04
C VAL A 124 -1.12 9.53 9.92
N SER A 125 -2.13 8.99 9.28
CA SER A 125 -3.43 9.59 9.07
C SER A 125 -4.37 9.27 10.20
N GLN A 126 -5.34 10.14 10.45
CA GLN A 126 -6.44 9.90 11.39
C GLN A 126 -7.72 9.59 10.59
N GLN A 127 -8.37 8.46 10.87
CA GLN A 127 -9.66 8.19 10.24
C GLN A 127 -10.75 9.06 10.83
N ASP A 128 -11.50 9.74 9.95
CA ASP A 128 -12.60 10.65 10.31
C ASP A 128 -13.80 10.41 9.37
N ILE A 129 -14.77 11.29 9.41
CA ILE A 129 -16.04 11.18 8.69
C ILE A 129 -16.27 12.44 7.87
N LEU A 130 -16.64 12.28 6.61
CA LEU A 130 -17.11 13.33 5.70
C LEU A 130 -18.63 13.21 5.52
N VAL A 131 -19.32 14.32 5.71
CA VAL A 131 -20.77 14.44 5.52
C VAL A 131 -21.08 15.61 4.59
N ARG A 132 -22.31 15.65 4.05
CA ARG A 132 -22.79 16.86 3.34
C ARG A 132 -22.82 18.05 4.30
N ASN A 133 -22.49 19.21 3.79
CA ASN A 133 -22.60 20.44 4.56
C ASN A 133 -24.02 20.62 5.12
N GLY A 134 -24.14 21.10 6.36
CA GLY A 134 -25.42 21.22 7.07
C GLY A 134 -25.91 19.94 7.75
N THR A 135 -25.21 18.80 7.62
CA THR A 135 -25.53 17.58 8.39
C THR A 135 -25.20 17.81 9.87
N THR A 136 -26.18 17.66 10.77
CA THR A 136 -26.02 17.90 12.22
C THR A 136 -26.18 16.65 13.08
N ASN A 137 -26.63 15.55 12.49
CA ASN A 137 -26.98 14.32 13.20
C ASN A 137 -25.93 13.21 13.08
N ILE A 138 -24.72 13.56 12.64
CA ILE A 138 -23.51 12.71 12.62
C ILE A 138 -22.38 13.55 13.18
N GLY A 139 -22.05 13.38 14.45
CA GLY A 139 -21.01 14.08 15.18
C GLY A 139 -19.84 13.18 15.58
N ASN A 140 -19.97 11.86 15.45
CA ASN A 140 -18.90 10.90 15.76
C ASN A 140 -19.20 9.54 15.11
N VAL A 141 -18.26 8.58 15.24
CA VAL A 141 -18.36 7.27 14.61
C VAL A 141 -19.60 6.45 15.05
N ARG A 142 -20.10 6.64 16.27
CA ARG A 142 -21.29 5.89 16.78
C ARG A 142 -22.57 6.32 16.08
N ASP A 143 -22.63 7.56 15.61
CA ASP A 143 -23.80 8.10 14.91
C ASP A 143 -23.98 7.50 13.50
N LEU A 144 -23.00 6.70 13.04
CA LEU A 144 -23.10 5.95 11.79
C LEU A 144 -23.98 4.69 11.92
N ALA A 145 -24.41 4.31 13.12
CA ALA A 145 -25.31 3.17 13.30
C ALA A 145 -26.61 3.37 12.51
N GLY A 146 -26.94 2.40 11.64
CA GLY A 146 -28.10 2.45 10.73
C GLY A 146 -27.99 3.46 9.58
N ARG A 147 -26.89 4.22 9.46
CA ARG A 147 -26.65 5.16 8.35
C ARG A 147 -26.06 4.45 7.14
N LYS A 148 -26.34 4.97 5.96
CA LYS A 148 -25.72 4.52 4.72
C LYS A 148 -24.28 5.05 4.65
N LEU A 149 -23.32 4.16 4.76
CA LEU A 149 -21.88 4.45 4.72
C LEU A 149 -21.29 3.90 3.42
N CYS A 150 -20.58 4.74 2.67
CA CYS A 150 -19.91 4.28 1.47
C CYS A 150 -18.74 3.35 1.79
N GLU A 151 -18.64 2.23 1.07
CA GLU A 151 -17.56 1.26 1.13
C GLU A 151 -16.73 1.30 -0.14
N ALA A 152 -15.56 1.91 -0.10
CA ALA A 152 -14.61 1.86 -1.21
C ALA A 152 -13.92 0.50 -1.28
N GLN A 153 -14.07 -0.24 -2.39
CA GLN A 153 -13.52 -1.58 -2.59
C GLN A 153 -12.01 -1.62 -2.32
N GLY A 154 -11.55 -2.62 -1.55
CA GLY A 154 -10.15 -2.79 -1.15
C GLY A 154 -9.66 -1.80 -0.06
N SER A 155 -10.55 -0.93 0.46
CA SER A 155 -10.28 -0.15 1.67
C SER A 155 -10.62 -0.97 2.93
N ILE A 156 -9.94 -0.65 4.04
CA ILE A 156 -10.23 -1.24 5.36
C ILE A 156 -10.95 -0.26 6.28
N SER A 157 -11.33 0.93 5.78
CA SER A 157 -11.92 1.97 6.63
C SER A 157 -13.28 1.58 7.17
N THR A 158 -14.12 0.90 6.37
CA THR A 158 -15.45 0.43 6.82
C THR A 158 -15.35 -0.74 7.79
N SER A 159 -14.44 -1.70 7.60
CA SER A 159 -14.23 -2.80 8.55
C SER A 159 -13.78 -2.31 9.92
N ARG A 160 -12.98 -1.25 9.98
CA ARG A 160 -12.60 -0.60 11.26
C ARG A 160 -13.78 0.00 12.01
N ILE A 161 -14.82 0.43 11.30
CA ILE A 161 -16.07 0.91 11.91
C ILE A 161 -16.93 -0.25 12.36
N ILE A 162 -17.21 -1.20 11.44
CA ILE A 162 -18.11 -2.31 11.71
C ILE A 162 -17.49 -3.27 12.73
N GLU A 163 -16.31 -3.78 12.46
CA GLU A 163 -15.64 -4.80 13.27
C GLU A 163 -14.85 -4.17 14.42
N GLY A 164 -14.11 -3.08 14.13
CA GLY A 164 -13.23 -2.47 15.10
C GLY A 164 -13.94 -1.61 16.17
N ARG A 165 -15.11 -1.04 15.84
CA ARG A 165 -15.90 -0.19 16.75
C ARG A 165 -17.28 -0.75 17.08
N GLY A 166 -17.69 -1.86 16.45
CA GLY A 166 -18.99 -2.47 16.68
C GLY A 166 -20.16 -1.61 16.21
N VAL A 167 -19.96 -0.73 15.22
CA VAL A 167 -21.00 0.19 14.73
C VAL A 167 -21.65 -0.40 13.48
N ALA A 168 -22.94 -0.77 13.58
CA ALA A 168 -23.70 -1.38 12.50
C ALA A 168 -24.19 -0.33 11.50
N ALA A 169 -23.32 0.12 10.59
CA ALA A 169 -23.69 0.96 9.45
C ALA A 169 -24.20 0.11 8.28
N VAL A 170 -25.00 0.71 7.39
CA VAL A 170 -25.47 0.08 6.15
C VAL A 170 -24.48 0.39 5.04
N LEU A 171 -23.72 -0.61 4.58
CA LEU A 171 -22.67 -0.41 3.58
C LEU A 171 -23.27 -0.27 2.17
N VAL A 172 -22.78 0.73 1.44
CA VAL A 172 -23.09 0.95 0.03
C VAL A 172 -21.76 0.87 -0.75
N PRO A 173 -21.55 -0.17 -1.56
CA PRO A 173 -20.27 -0.39 -2.25
C PRO A 173 -20.04 0.64 -3.35
N ALA A 174 -18.78 1.03 -3.51
CA ALA A 174 -18.25 1.87 -4.57
C ALA A 174 -16.84 1.40 -4.95
N ARG A 175 -16.42 1.65 -6.18
CA ARG A 175 -15.08 1.24 -6.62
C ARG A 175 -13.98 2.11 -6.05
N THR A 176 -14.25 3.41 -5.88
CA THR A 176 -13.26 4.40 -5.44
C THR A 176 -13.85 5.39 -4.44
N TYR A 177 -12.98 6.16 -3.77
CA TYR A 177 -13.44 7.25 -2.91
C TYR A 177 -14.04 8.43 -3.69
N SER A 178 -13.63 8.67 -4.94
CA SER A 178 -14.32 9.63 -5.80
C SER A 178 -15.78 9.24 -6.01
N GLU A 179 -16.05 7.98 -6.31
CA GLU A 179 -17.42 7.46 -6.44
C GLU A 179 -18.18 7.56 -5.10
N CYS A 180 -17.53 7.27 -3.97
CA CYS A 180 -18.11 7.49 -2.65
C CYS A 180 -18.56 8.93 -2.43
N VAL A 181 -17.73 9.91 -2.82
CA VAL A 181 -18.05 11.33 -2.68
C VAL A 181 -19.17 11.75 -3.63
N ASP A 182 -19.27 11.17 -4.83
CA ASP A 182 -20.40 11.40 -5.74
C ASP A 182 -21.70 10.82 -5.17
N LEU A 183 -21.67 9.63 -4.56
CA LEU A 183 -22.81 9.06 -3.82
C LEU A 183 -23.21 9.91 -2.60
N LEU A 184 -22.23 10.49 -1.89
CA LEU A 184 -22.49 11.42 -0.80
C LEU A 184 -23.16 12.70 -1.32
N ARG A 185 -22.68 13.24 -2.44
CA ARG A 185 -23.26 14.44 -3.07
C ARG A 185 -24.72 14.23 -3.50
N SER A 186 -25.02 13.09 -4.09
CA SER A 186 -26.39 12.75 -4.53
C SER A 186 -27.34 12.39 -3.40
N GLY A 187 -26.84 12.18 -2.18
CA GLY A 187 -27.64 11.70 -1.04
C GLY A 187 -27.89 10.20 -1.03
N ALA A 188 -27.25 9.43 -1.92
CA ALA A 188 -27.35 7.98 -1.94
C ALA A 188 -26.68 7.34 -0.70
N VAL A 189 -25.69 8.02 -0.12
CA VAL A 189 -25.09 7.69 1.18
C VAL A 189 -25.16 8.88 2.13
N ASP A 190 -25.09 8.60 3.43
CA ASP A 190 -25.10 9.62 4.49
C ASP A 190 -23.71 10.13 4.84
N ALA A 191 -22.70 9.24 4.72
CA ALA A 191 -21.32 9.54 5.09
C ALA A 191 -20.30 8.78 4.23
N VAL A 192 -19.09 9.34 4.20
CA VAL A 192 -17.86 8.67 3.74
C VAL A 192 -16.87 8.72 4.89
N SER A 193 -16.21 7.61 5.22
CA SER A 193 -15.20 7.57 6.27
C SER A 193 -13.90 6.97 5.75
N THR A 194 -12.80 7.69 5.99
CA THR A 194 -11.44 7.28 5.63
C THR A 194 -10.43 8.22 6.30
N GLY A 195 -9.16 8.13 5.92
CA GLY A 195 -8.10 8.97 6.46
C GLY A 195 -8.29 10.46 6.13
N ASP A 196 -7.87 11.30 7.06
CA ASP A 196 -8.01 12.75 7.07
C ASP A 196 -7.54 13.45 5.79
N LEU A 197 -6.37 13.06 5.25
CA LEU A 197 -5.85 13.66 4.01
C LEU A 197 -6.78 13.40 2.82
N ILE A 198 -7.38 12.20 2.75
CA ILE A 198 -8.33 11.87 1.67
C ILE A 198 -9.57 12.75 1.79
N LEU A 199 -10.14 12.85 3.00
CA LEU A 199 -11.32 13.66 3.26
C LEU A 199 -11.05 15.15 3.00
N ALA A 200 -9.91 15.65 3.47
CA ALA A 200 -9.51 17.04 3.29
C ALA A 200 -9.30 17.40 1.81
N GLY A 201 -8.71 16.49 1.03
CA GLY A 201 -8.56 16.69 -0.41
C GLY A 201 -9.90 16.87 -1.12
N PHE A 202 -10.89 16.03 -0.83
CA PHE A 202 -12.24 16.15 -1.38
C PHE A 202 -12.99 17.39 -0.88
N ALA A 203 -12.91 17.70 0.42
CA ALA A 203 -13.53 18.90 0.97
C ALA A 203 -12.93 20.19 0.39
N ALA A 204 -11.62 20.22 0.16
CA ALA A 204 -10.93 21.35 -0.45
C ALA A 204 -11.24 21.53 -1.93
N ARG A 205 -11.43 20.42 -2.68
CA ARG A 205 -11.84 20.45 -4.10
C ARG A 205 -13.26 21.00 -4.26
N ASP A 206 -14.17 20.54 -3.42
CA ASP A 206 -15.61 20.84 -3.52
C ASP A 206 -16.04 21.76 -2.36
N LYS A 207 -15.40 22.94 -2.29
CA LYS A 207 -15.60 23.90 -1.19
C LYS A 207 -17.07 24.18 -0.89
N GLY A 208 -17.43 24.05 0.39
CA GLY A 208 -18.79 24.30 0.86
C GLY A 208 -19.79 23.16 0.62
N ALA A 209 -19.42 22.10 -0.09
CA ALA A 209 -20.29 20.94 -0.30
C ALA A 209 -20.29 19.96 0.88
N TYR A 210 -19.16 19.85 1.57
CA TYR A 210 -18.91 18.85 2.61
C TYR A 210 -18.33 19.46 3.88
N THR A 211 -18.54 18.75 5.00
CA THR A 211 -17.95 19.02 6.30
C THR A 211 -17.26 17.77 6.80
N ILE A 212 -16.00 17.89 7.26
CA ILE A 212 -15.34 16.85 8.05
C ILE A 212 -15.84 17.00 9.48
N VAL A 213 -16.21 15.89 10.12
CA VAL A 213 -16.80 15.90 11.46
C VAL A 213 -15.81 16.33 12.54
N HIS A 214 -14.50 16.17 12.30
CA HIS A 214 -13.41 16.46 13.24
C HIS A 214 -13.51 15.67 14.56
N ALA A 215 -13.92 14.40 14.45
CA ALA A 215 -13.99 13.44 15.54
C ALA A 215 -13.20 12.17 15.17
N PRO A 216 -11.87 12.25 15.02
CA PRO A 216 -11.04 11.13 14.58
C PRO A 216 -11.10 10.01 15.62
N PHE A 217 -11.08 8.76 15.14
CA PHE A 217 -11.32 7.60 16.00
C PHE A 217 -10.33 6.44 15.82
N THR A 218 -9.44 6.47 14.83
CA THR A 218 -8.37 5.49 14.64
C THR A 218 -7.23 6.06 13.81
N GLU A 219 -6.03 5.53 14.00
CA GLU A 219 -4.85 5.85 13.19
C GLU A 219 -4.75 4.94 11.96
N GLU A 220 -4.29 5.51 10.86
CA GLU A 220 -3.97 4.81 9.63
C GLU A 220 -2.55 5.12 9.21
N ARG A 221 -1.68 4.13 9.25
CA ARG A 221 -0.26 4.25 8.91
C ARG A 221 -0.07 4.00 7.43
N TYR A 222 0.11 5.05 6.62
CA TYR A 222 0.31 4.91 5.18
C TYR A 222 1.75 4.51 4.88
N GLY A 223 1.93 3.31 4.33
CA GLY A 223 3.23 2.75 3.93
C GLY A 223 3.46 2.77 2.43
N VAL A 224 4.72 2.68 2.06
CA VAL A 224 5.15 2.36 0.70
C VAL A 224 5.21 0.84 0.59
N ALA A 225 4.37 0.25 -0.28
CA ALA A 225 4.39 -1.18 -0.47
C ALA A 225 5.33 -1.57 -1.63
N LEU A 226 6.03 -2.66 -1.41
CA LEU A 226 6.98 -3.30 -2.33
C LEU A 226 6.58 -4.76 -2.52
N ARG A 227 7.15 -5.44 -3.49
CA ARG A 227 6.98 -6.88 -3.65
C ARG A 227 7.33 -7.59 -2.34
N HIS A 228 6.54 -8.59 -2.00
CA HIS A 228 6.78 -9.37 -0.78
C HIS A 228 8.19 -9.96 -0.76
N GLY A 229 8.90 -9.76 0.36
CA GLY A 229 10.27 -10.23 0.57
C GLY A 229 11.38 -9.29 0.07
N ASP A 230 11.07 -8.12 -0.53
CA ASP A 230 12.09 -7.11 -0.87
C ASP A 230 12.50 -6.32 0.38
N VAL A 231 13.19 -6.97 1.30
CA VAL A 231 13.66 -6.37 2.56
C VAL A 231 14.71 -5.29 2.30
N ALA A 232 15.65 -5.54 1.38
CA ALA A 232 16.69 -4.57 1.05
C ALA A 232 16.11 -3.27 0.45
N GLY A 233 15.14 -3.39 -0.46
CA GLY A 233 14.39 -2.27 -1.00
C GLY A 233 13.62 -1.52 0.07
N CYS A 234 12.93 -2.24 0.97
CA CYS A 234 12.21 -1.65 2.08
C CYS A 234 13.13 -0.81 3.00
N GLU A 235 14.26 -1.35 3.40
CA GLU A 235 15.24 -0.63 4.23
C GLU A 235 15.79 0.63 3.52
N ALA A 236 16.00 0.56 2.21
CA ALA A 236 16.42 1.71 1.43
C ALA A 236 15.32 2.79 1.37
N VAL A 237 14.05 2.40 1.20
CA VAL A 237 12.91 3.31 1.25
C VAL A 237 12.74 3.91 2.64
N ASN A 238 12.94 3.15 3.72
CA ASN A 238 12.92 3.66 5.09
C ASN A 238 13.97 4.75 5.31
N ARG A 239 15.20 4.56 4.80
CA ARG A 239 16.24 5.61 4.84
C ARG A 239 15.81 6.86 4.06
N ALA A 240 15.20 6.70 2.89
CA ALA A 240 14.70 7.82 2.10
C ALA A 240 13.59 8.59 2.83
N ILE A 241 12.61 7.90 3.44
CA ILE A 241 11.55 8.54 4.23
C ILE A 241 12.16 9.29 5.44
N THR A 242 13.12 8.68 6.15
CA THR A 242 13.82 9.31 7.26
C THR A 242 14.49 10.62 6.80
N ALA A 243 15.24 10.57 5.70
CA ALA A 243 15.92 11.75 5.14
C ALA A 243 14.92 12.83 4.69
N MET A 244 13.75 12.43 4.13
CA MET A 244 12.68 13.34 3.72
C MET A 244 12.13 14.14 4.91
N TYR A 245 11.99 13.53 6.06
CA TYR A 245 11.56 14.21 7.29
C TYR A 245 12.68 15.05 7.90
N GLN A 246 13.90 14.51 8.04
CA GLN A 246 15.05 15.21 8.61
C GLN A 246 15.43 16.47 7.82
N SER A 247 15.28 16.45 6.49
CA SER A 247 15.49 17.63 5.64
C SER A 247 14.36 18.66 5.69
N GLY A 248 13.25 18.37 6.40
CA GLY A 248 12.05 19.20 6.40
C GLY A 248 11.25 19.12 5.10
N THR A 249 11.61 18.23 4.19
CA THR A 249 10.87 18.06 2.90
C THR A 249 9.48 17.53 3.11
N ALA A 250 9.28 16.52 3.96
CA ALA A 250 7.95 15.95 4.22
C ALA A 250 6.94 17.00 4.74
N PRO A 251 7.24 17.80 5.78
CA PRO A 251 6.37 18.88 6.21
C PRO A 251 6.11 19.93 5.13
N LYS A 252 7.09 20.22 4.28
CA LYS A 252 6.93 21.17 3.18
C LYS A 252 5.96 20.65 2.13
N LEU A 253 6.07 19.37 1.76
CA LEU A 253 5.15 18.73 0.81
C LEU A 253 3.73 18.63 1.37
N LEU A 254 3.58 18.26 2.63
CA LEU A 254 2.27 18.23 3.29
C LEU A 254 1.62 19.63 3.31
N ARG A 255 2.37 20.68 3.66
CA ARG A 255 1.87 22.06 3.59
C ARG A 255 1.53 22.50 2.18
N LYS A 256 2.30 22.09 1.16
CA LYS A 256 2.01 22.38 -0.26
C LYS A 256 0.62 21.88 -0.66
N HIS A 257 0.27 20.67 -0.26
CA HIS A 257 -0.98 20.03 -0.70
C HIS A 257 -2.16 20.25 0.27
N PHE A 258 -1.89 20.39 1.57
CA PHE A 258 -2.92 20.41 2.60
C PHE A 258 -2.87 21.62 3.54
N GLY A 259 -1.94 22.55 3.36
CA GLY A 259 -1.79 23.71 4.25
C GLY A 259 -3.02 24.62 4.32
N ALA A 260 -3.84 24.64 3.26
CA ALA A 260 -5.07 25.42 3.21
C ALA A 260 -6.32 24.66 3.72
N THR A 261 -6.18 23.41 4.18
CA THR A 261 -7.31 22.56 4.58
C THR A 261 -7.67 22.67 6.07
N GLY A 262 -6.83 23.32 6.87
CA GLY A 262 -7.01 23.41 8.33
C GLY A 262 -6.57 22.15 9.10
N LEU A 263 -6.03 21.14 8.43
CA LEU A 263 -5.51 19.94 9.10
C LEU A 263 -4.26 20.27 9.94
N SER A 264 -4.17 19.65 11.11
CA SER A 264 -2.96 19.65 11.92
C SER A 264 -1.94 18.67 11.30
N ILE A 265 -0.89 19.23 10.70
CA ILE A 265 0.14 18.46 9.96
C ILE A 265 1.24 18.05 10.94
N SER A 266 1.45 16.73 11.12
CA SER A 266 2.58 16.20 11.87
C SER A 266 3.90 16.46 11.10
N THR A 267 4.91 16.94 11.83
CA THR A 267 6.25 17.21 11.30
C THR A 267 7.30 16.21 11.80
N SER A 268 6.93 15.30 12.69
CA SER A 268 7.82 14.29 13.24
C SER A 268 7.94 13.08 12.31
N VAL A 269 9.12 12.44 12.31
CA VAL A 269 9.31 11.15 11.62
C VAL A 269 8.39 10.13 12.25
N PRO A 270 7.51 9.45 11.48
CA PRO A 270 6.69 8.38 12.02
C PRO A 270 7.54 7.21 12.54
N GLN A 271 7.02 6.48 13.53
CA GLN A 271 7.64 5.23 13.94
C GLN A 271 7.44 4.16 12.86
N PHE A 272 8.53 3.59 12.34
CA PHE A 272 8.47 2.54 11.32
C PHE A 272 8.12 1.18 11.91
N GLU A 273 7.48 0.34 11.10
CA GLU A 273 7.03 -1.00 11.51
C GLU A 273 8.02 -2.13 11.19
N GLY A 274 9.19 -1.81 10.65
CA GLY A 274 10.15 -2.79 10.17
C GLY A 274 9.79 -3.43 8.83
N CYS A 275 10.77 -4.05 8.19
CA CYS A 275 10.70 -4.60 6.82
C CYS A 275 10.47 -6.10 6.74
N ALA A 276 10.41 -6.78 7.89
CA ALA A 276 10.25 -8.24 7.98
C ALA A 276 8.81 -8.61 8.34
#